data_dd0eefde896d3d2b0ced5a934c660502
#
_entry.id   dd0eefde896d3d2b0ced5a934c660502
#
_cell.length_a   1.000
_cell.length_b   1.000
_cell.length_c   1.000
_cell.angle_alpha   90.00
_cell.angle_beta   90.00
_cell.angle_gamma   90.00
#
_symmetry.space_group_name_H-M   'P 1'
#
loop_
_entity.id
_entity.type
_entity.pdbx_description
1 polymer ?
#
loop_
_entity_poly.entity_id
_entity_poly.type
_entity_poly.pdbx_seq_one_letter_code
_entity_poly.pdbx_strand_id
1 'polypeptide(L)'
;SFVGDSRLYLLREGRIVTRTRDHTPVQMLIDAGRIREEAAATHPDRNKLLQCLGGPRAPRVEPTAHARLAQNDIVLLCSDGFWGPLTQRQLLAGVLGKDVMKAFPELIDLAETRAGARCDNVSVLAIEWHEKAVPAPVEPLTVPMDELPTDVRDFSATDPDFMHMSDADIERQIAEIKKALKNHEPVKK
;
A
#
# COMPACT_ATOMS: atom_id res chain seq x y z
N SER A 1 -6.12 -5.42 9.64
CA SER A 1 -5.26 -6.63 9.77
C SER A 1 -4.27 -6.64 8.63
N PHE A 2 -3.08 -7.20 8.83
CA PHE A 2 -2.01 -7.25 7.83
C PHE A 2 -1.16 -8.51 7.98
N VAL A 3 -0.43 -8.86 6.93
CA VAL A 3 0.59 -9.92 6.89
C VAL A 3 1.72 -9.48 5.96
N GLY A 4 2.98 -9.64 6.39
CA GLY A 4 4.15 -9.25 5.61
C GLY A 4 4.86 -8.02 6.16
N ASP A 5 5.47 -7.25 5.26
CA ASP A 5 6.27 -6.05 5.54
C ASP A 5 5.79 -4.79 4.79
N SER A 6 4.69 -4.89 4.06
CA SER A 6 3.96 -3.70 3.62
C SER A 6 3.39 -2.99 4.85
N ARG A 7 3.51 -1.67 4.88
CA ARG A 7 3.21 -0.89 6.07
C ARG A 7 1.97 -0.02 5.92
N LEU A 8 1.19 0.06 7.00
CA LEU A 8 0.21 1.11 7.22
C LEU A 8 0.81 2.12 8.21
N TYR A 9 0.70 3.40 7.89
CA TYR A 9 1.01 4.51 8.79
C TYR A 9 -0.25 5.35 9.01
N LEU A 10 -0.44 5.82 10.24
CA LEU A 10 -1.31 6.94 10.55
C LEU A 10 -0.42 8.13 10.91
N LEU A 11 -0.47 9.16 10.07
CA LEU A 11 0.32 10.38 10.23
C LEU A 11 -0.59 11.50 10.69
N ARG A 12 -0.15 12.26 11.68
CA ARG A 12 -0.86 13.42 12.24
C ARG A 12 0.13 14.51 12.61
N GLU A 13 -0.07 15.72 12.12
CA GLU A 13 0.73 16.89 12.49
C GLU A 13 2.25 16.64 12.40
N GLY A 14 2.71 16.00 11.33
CA GLY A 14 4.12 15.70 11.11
C GLY A 14 4.70 14.61 12.03
N ARG A 15 3.84 13.78 12.64
CA ARG A 15 4.25 12.65 13.50
C ARG A 15 3.59 11.35 13.07
N ILE A 16 4.23 10.24 13.35
CA ILE A 16 3.63 8.90 13.21
C ILE A 16 2.86 8.62 14.50
N VAL A 17 1.54 8.53 14.39
CA VAL A 17 0.64 8.14 15.51
C VAL A 17 0.72 6.64 15.73
N THR A 18 0.68 5.87 14.66
CA THR A 18 0.85 4.42 14.67
C THR A 18 1.36 3.92 13.34
N ARG A 19 2.01 2.76 13.34
CA ARG A 19 2.38 2.02 12.14
C ARG A 19 2.28 0.53 12.42
N THR A 20 2.12 -0.27 11.37
CA THR A 20 2.21 -1.73 11.44
C THR A 20 3.65 -2.18 11.75
N ARG A 21 3.77 -3.36 12.36
CA ARG A 21 5.06 -4.00 12.66
C ARG A 21 5.34 -5.08 11.65
N ASP A 22 6.50 -5.02 11.00
CA ASP A 22 6.83 -5.95 9.93
C ASP A 22 6.96 -7.39 10.45
N HIS A 23 6.49 -8.34 9.69
CA HIS A 23 6.69 -9.77 9.98
C HIS A 23 8.05 -10.24 9.43
N THR A 24 9.14 -9.63 9.92
CA THR A 24 10.52 -9.89 9.50
C THR A 24 11.41 -10.31 10.68
N PRO A 25 12.49 -11.10 10.44
CA PRO A 25 13.49 -11.38 11.46
C PRO A 25 14.13 -10.10 12.03
N VAL A 26 14.30 -9.08 11.16
CA VAL A 26 14.90 -7.79 11.55
C VAL A 26 14.02 -7.06 12.54
N GLN A 27 12.70 -7.04 12.32
CA GLN A 27 11.75 -6.44 13.26
C GLN A 27 11.80 -7.15 14.63
N MET A 28 11.90 -8.48 14.64
CA MET A 28 12.08 -9.21 15.92
C MET A 28 13.34 -8.81 16.65
N LEU A 29 14.45 -8.55 15.95
CA LEU A 29 15.70 -8.09 16.57
C LEU A 29 15.57 -6.66 17.14
N ILE A 30 14.84 -5.79 16.45
CA ILE A 30 14.52 -4.43 16.94
C ILE A 30 13.69 -4.54 18.22
N ASP A 31 12.62 -5.34 18.20
CA ASP A 31 11.71 -5.54 19.33
C ASP A 31 12.41 -6.13 20.55
N ALA A 32 13.39 -7.00 20.32
CA ALA A 32 14.25 -7.55 21.37
C ALA A 32 15.35 -6.58 21.85
N GLY A 33 15.43 -5.37 21.28
CA GLY A 33 16.46 -4.37 21.59
C GLY A 33 17.89 -4.77 21.16
N ARG A 34 18.01 -5.78 20.27
CA ARG A 34 19.32 -6.28 19.81
C ARG A 34 19.94 -5.41 18.74
N ILE A 35 19.13 -4.74 17.95
CA ILE A 35 19.56 -3.77 16.94
C ILE A 35 18.69 -2.52 17.02
N ARG A 36 19.23 -1.39 16.58
CA ARG A 36 18.45 -0.16 16.43
C ARG A 36 17.70 -0.16 15.10
N GLU A 37 16.63 0.62 15.01
CA GLU A 37 15.82 0.72 13.80
C GLU A 37 16.65 1.21 12.60
N GLU A 38 17.61 2.11 12.82
CA GLU A 38 18.47 2.63 11.76
C GLU A 38 19.37 1.53 11.14
N ALA A 39 19.72 0.50 11.90
CA ALA A 39 20.50 -0.63 11.42
C ALA A 39 19.70 -1.61 10.55
N ALA A 40 18.38 -1.54 10.59
CA ALA A 40 17.51 -2.43 9.81
C ALA A 40 17.74 -2.31 8.30
N ALA A 41 17.93 -1.09 7.80
CA ALA A 41 18.09 -0.81 6.38
C ALA A 41 19.31 -1.49 5.74
N THR A 42 20.35 -1.78 6.53
CA THR A 42 21.59 -2.42 6.07
C THR A 42 21.73 -3.88 6.53
N HIS A 43 20.74 -4.40 7.26
CA HIS A 43 20.81 -5.76 7.77
C HIS A 43 20.76 -6.79 6.63
N PRO A 44 21.58 -7.88 6.65
CA PRO A 44 21.60 -8.89 5.60
C PRO A 44 20.27 -9.59 5.41
N ASP A 45 19.48 -9.74 6.46
CA ASP A 45 18.16 -10.39 6.44
C ASP A 45 16.99 -9.43 6.27
N ARG A 46 17.21 -8.18 5.86
CA ARG A 46 16.17 -7.16 5.76
C ARG A 46 15.01 -7.52 4.82
N ASN A 47 15.28 -8.33 3.78
CA ASN A 47 14.28 -8.76 2.80
C ASN A 47 13.67 -10.14 3.13
N LYS A 48 13.97 -10.73 4.30
CA LYS A 48 13.39 -12.02 4.69
C LYS A 48 12.06 -11.80 5.39
N LEU A 49 11.05 -12.56 4.96
CA LEU A 49 9.74 -12.59 5.60
C LEU A 49 9.63 -13.80 6.53
N LEU A 50 9.03 -13.60 7.70
CA LEU A 50 8.64 -14.68 8.62
C LEU A 50 7.25 -15.20 8.29
N GLN A 51 6.38 -14.35 7.76
CA GLN A 51 5.01 -14.66 7.42
C GLN A 51 4.63 -13.98 6.11
N CYS A 52 3.99 -14.74 5.21
CA CYS A 52 3.45 -14.25 3.95
C CYS A 52 2.20 -15.06 3.57
N LEU A 53 1.37 -14.51 2.71
CA LEU A 53 0.29 -15.26 2.07
C LEU A 53 0.90 -16.27 1.08
N GLY A 54 0.30 -17.47 0.97
CA GLY A 54 0.80 -18.52 0.09
C GLY A 54 2.04 -19.25 0.59
N GLY A 55 2.51 -18.99 1.81
CA GLY A 55 3.60 -19.71 2.44
C GLY A 55 3.20 -21.12 2.91
N PRO A 56 4.19 -21.97 3.34
CA PRO A 56 3.93 -23.34 3.76
C PRO A 56 3.14 -23.46 5.09
N ARG A 57 3.00 -22.35 5.80
CA ARG A 57 2.23 -22.23 7.04
C ARG A 57 1.20 -21.13 6.91
N ALA A 58 0.00 -21.35 7.46
CA ALA A 58 -1.00 -20.28 7.55
C ALA A 58 -0.42 -19.09 8.33
N PRO A 59 -0.47 -17.87 7.79
CA PRO A 59 0.03 -16.72 8.49
C PRO A 59 -0.86 -16.39 9.69
N ARG A 60 -0.23 -15.89 10.75
CA ARG A 60 -0.97 -15.31 11.88
C ARG A 60 -1.35 -13.89 11.51
N VAL A 61 -2.63 -13.65 11.35
CA VAL A 61 -3.16 -12.32 11.09
C VAL A 61 -3.17 -11.54 12.41
N GLU A 62 -2.42 -10.45 12.46
CA GLU A 62 -2.41 -9.57 13.62
C GLU A 62 -3.43 -8.43 13.44
N PRO A 63 -4.31 -8.22 14.44
CA PRO A 63 -5.18 -7.05 14.42
C PRO A 63 -4.33 -5.79 14.66
N THR A 64 -4.56 -4.75 13.87
CA THR A 64 -4.00 -3.44 14.15
C THR A 64 -4.75 -2.77 15.31
N ALA A 65 -4.08 -1.87 16.01
CA ALA A 65 -4.74 -1.06 17.03
C ALA A 65 -5.83 -0.17 16.38
N HIS A 66 -6.95 -0.04 17.07
CA HIS A 66 -7.98 0.91 16.65
C HIS A 66 -7.51 2.33 16.97
N ALA A 67 -7.52 3.21 15.99
CA ALA A 67 -7.24 4.63 16.16
C ALA A 67 -8.44 5.44 15.64
N ARG A 68 -8.82 6.48 16.37
CA ARG A 68 -9.79 7.45 15.87
C ARG A 68 -9.07 8.39 14.92
N LEU A 69 -9.66 8.58 13.75
CA LEU A 69 -9.17 9.58 12.80
C LEU A 69 -9.56 10.98 13.28
N ALA A 70 -8.67 11.92 13.04
CA ALA A 70 -8.89 13.34 13.26
C ALA A 70 -8.72 14.09 11.92
N GLN A 71 -9.19 15.31 11.89
CA GLN A 71 -9.04 16.17 10.71
C GLN A 71 -7.57 16.29 10.29
N ASN A 72 -7.31 16.19 8.99
CA ASN A 72 -6.00 16.23 8.35
C ASN A 72 -5.07 15.06 8.71
N ASP A 73 -5.61 13.96 9.26
CA ASP A 73 -4.86 12.72 9.34
C ASP A 73 -4.59 12.16 7.96
N ILE A 74 -3.39 11.61 7.77
CA ILE A 74 -3.04 10.88 6.56
C ILE A 74 -2.91 9.40 6.92
N VAL A 75 -3.73 8.57 6.28
CA VAL A 75 -3.60 7.12 6.29
C VAL A 75 -2.81 6.72 5.06
N LEU A 76 -1.65 6.11 5.27
CA LEU A 76 -0.74 5.70 4.20
C LEU A 76 -0.57 4.18 4.24
N LEU A 77 -0.80 3.52 3.11
CA LEU A 77 -0.43 2.13 2.84
C LEU A 77 0.68 2.11 1.80
N CYS A 78 1.74 1.38 2.03
CA CYS A 78 2.85 1.32 1.09
C CYS A 78 3.62 0.01 1.15
N SER A 79 4.24 -0.36 0.02
CA SER A 79 5.18 -1.47 -0.09
C SER A 79 6.55 -1.10 0.49
N ASP A 80 7.40 -2.11 0.67
CA ASP A 80 8.80 -1.96 1.12
C ASP A 80 9.65 -1.17 0.13
N GLY A 81 9.37 -1.25 -1.18
CA GLY A 81 10.01 -0.43 -2.21
C GLY A 81 9.83 1.08 -1.98
N PHE A 82 8.72 1.49 -1.33
CA PHE A 82 8.52 2.89 -0.96
C PHE A 82 9.19 3.25 0.36
N TRP A 83 8.87 2.53 1.45
CA TRP A 83 9.35 2.93 2.78
C TRP A 83 10.82 2.55 3.02
N GLY A 84 11.33 1.51 2.37
CA GLY A 84 12.69 1.00 2.60
C GLY A 84 13.80 2.01 2.28
N PRO A 85 13.77 2.71 1.13
CA PRO A 85 14.76 3.73 0.79
C PRO A 85 14.62 5.04 1.59
N LEU A 86 13.45 5.30 2.19
CA LEU A 86 13.16 6.55 2.89
C LEU A 86 13.45 6.43 4.40
N THR A 87 14.04 7.47 4.95
CA THR A 87 14.05 7.62 6.41
C THR A 87 12.70 8.14 6.90
N GLN A 88 12.33 7.79 8.13
CA GLN A 88 11.13 8.30 8.77
C GLN A 88 11.05 9.84 8.75
N ARG A 89 12.20 10.52 8.95
CA ARG A 89 12.28 11.98 8.86
C ARG A 89 11.95 12.50 7.47
N GLN A 90 12.39 11.83 6.41
CA GLN A 90 12.09 12.23 5.04
C GLN A 90 10.61 12.04 4.70
N LEU A 91 10.02 10.92 5.12
CA LEU A 91 8.59 10.69 4.97
C LEU A 91 7.78 11.79 5.63
N LEU A 92 8.05 12.09 6.90
CA LEU A 92 7.33 13.11 7.67
C LEU A 92 7.52 14.52 7.10
N ALA A 93 8.75 14.88 6.74
CA ALA A 93 9.04 16.20 6.13
C ALA A 93 8.40 16.34 4.74
N GLY A 94 8.27 15.24 4.00
CA GLY A 94 7.67 15.23 2.67
C GLY A 94 6.18 15.51 2.67
N VAL A 95 5.46 15.11 3.72
CA VAL A 95 3.99 15.27 3.81
C VAL A 95 3.57 16.48 4.65
N LEU A 96 4.44 17.01 5.51
CA LEU A 96 4.10 18.09 6.44
C LEU A 96 3.69 19.36 5.70
N GLY A 97 2.43 19.78 5.88
CA GLY A 97 1.89 21.01 5.30
C GLY A 97 1.73 20.98 3.77
N LYS A 98 1.78 19.81 3.15
CA LYS A 98 1.58 19.62 1.72
C LYS A 98 0.29 18.84 1.44
N ASP A 99 -0.31 19.14 0.30
CA ASP A 99 -1.36 18.32 -0.30
C ASP A 99 -0.84 16.93 -0.65
N VAL A 100 -1.58 15.89 -0.29
CA VAL A 100 -1.19 14.48 -0.53
C VAL A 100 -0.94 14.18 -2.01
N MET A 101 -1.72 14.82 -2.91
CA MET A 101 -1.57 14.63 -4.36
C MET A 101 -0.25 15.17 -4.91
N LYS A 102 0.42 16.07 -4.19
CA LYS A 102 1.74 16.59 -4.54
C LYS A 102 2.86 15.93 -3.75
N ALA A 103 2.63 15.68 -2.46
CA ALA A 103 3.62 15.13 -1.56
C ALA A 103 4.06 13.72 -1.95
N PHE A 104 3.12 12.83 -2.29
CA PHE A 104 3.46 11.44 -2.55
C PHE A 104 4.18 11.19 -3.88
N PRO A 105 3.86 11.84 -5.02
CA PRO A 105 4.70 11.76 -6.21
C PRO A 105 6.15 12.17 -5.94
N GLU A 106 6.39 13.27 -5.23
CA GLU A 106 7.74 13.73 -4.87
C GLU A 106 8.47 12.70 -3.97
N LEU A 107 7.75 12.06 -3.05
CA LEU A 107 8.32 11.02 -2.18
C LEU A 107 8.60 9.71 -2.93
N ILE A 108 7.79 9.35 -3.93
CA ILE A 108 8.03 8.21 -4.80
C ILE A 108 9.30 8.44 -5.62
N ASP A 109 9.42 9.59 -6.28
CA ASP A 109 10.62 9.97 -7.04
C ASP A 109 11.88 9.94 -6.16
N LEU A 110 11.77 10.41 -4.91
CA LEU A 110 12.85 10.35 -3.95
C LEU A 110 13.22 8.91 -3.57
N ALA A 111 12.22 8.04 -3.35
CA ALA A 111 12.44 6.64 -3.01
C ALA A 111 13.16 5.91 -4.15
N GLU A 112 12.68 6.06 -5.39
CA GLU A 112 13.27 5.48 -6.58
C GLU A 112 14.71 5.97 -6.82
N THR A 113 14.94 7.29 -6.70
CA THR A 113 16.27 7.89 -6.83
C THR A 113 17.26 7.31 -5.83
N ARG A 114 16.82 7.13 -4.57
CA ARG A 114 17.67 6.58 -3.51
C ARG A 114 17.93 5.09 -3.64
N ALA A 115 16.94 4.33 -4.10
CA ALA A 115 17.08 2.90 -4.37
C ALA A 115 17.99 2.63 -5.58
N GLY A 116 17.94 3.51 -6.59
CA GLY A 116 18.74 3.41 -7.81
C GLY A 116 18.53 2.09 -8.53
N ALA A 117 19.62 1.41 -8.91
CA ALA A 117 19.57 0.12 -9.60
C ALA A 117 18.97 -1.04 -8.77
N ARG A 118 18.71 -0.83 -7.48
CA ARG A 118 18.09 -1.81 -6.57
C ARG A 118 16.67 -1.42 -6.21
N CYS A 119 16.04 -0.59 -7.04
CA CYS A 119 14.66 -0.19 -6.84
C CYS A 119 13.75 -1.42 -6.94
N ASP A 120 12.90 -1.61 -5.93
CA ASP A 120 11.84 -2.61 -5.92
C ASP A 120 10.53 -1.99 -6.39
N ASN A 121 9.49 -2.80 -6.54
CA ASN A 121 8.17 -2.33 -6.93
C ASN A 121 7.63 -1.36 -5.87
N VAL A 122 7.30 -0.14 -6.30
CA VAL A 122 6.79 0.92 -5.43
C VAL A 122 5.27 0.99 -5.56
N SER A 123 4.58 0.77 -4.43
CA SER A 123 3.13 0.92 -4.34
C SER A 123 2.78 1.82 -3.17
N VAL A 124 1.92 2.81 -3.40
CA VAL A 124 1.48 3.79 -2.41
C VAL A 124 0.00 4.06 -2.56
N LEU A 125 -0.72 3.99 -1.46
CA LEU A 125 -2.09 4.50 -1.33
C LEU A 125 -2.13 5.46 -0.14
N ALA A 126 -2.50 6.71 -0.36
CA ALA A 126 -2.62 7.71 0.69
C ALA A 126 -4.02 8.33 0.70
N ILE A 127 -4.59 8.47 1.89
CA ILE A 127 -5.89 9.09 2.11
C ILE A 127 -5.69 10.19 3.16
N GLU A 128 -6.06 11.41 2.82
CA GLU A 128 -6.16 12.51 3.78
C GLU A 128 -7.59 12.60 4.31
N TRP A 129 -7.73 12.51 5.63
CA TRP A 129 -9.03 12.54 6.29
C TRP A 129 -9.50 13.96 6.51
N HIS A 130 -10.58 14.35 5.83
CA HIS A 130 -11.24 15.63 6.04
C HIS A 130 -12.56 15.41 6.78
N GLU A 131 -12.63 15.89 8.01
CA GLU A 131 -13.89 15.89 8.75
C GLU A 131 -14.81 16.98 8.16
N LYS A 132 -15.64 16.59 7.21
CA LYS A 132 -16.79 17.44 6.84
C LYS A 132 -17.82 17.29 7.94
N ALA A 133 -18.40 18.42 8.36
CA ALA A 133 -19.62 18.40 9.19
C ALA A 133 -20.59 17.38 8.59
N VAL A 134 -20.83 16.30 9.31
CA VAL A 134 -21.67 15.20 8.86
C VAL A 134 -23.07 15.76 8.65
N PRO A 135 -23.61 15.79 7.44
CA PRO A 135 -25.06 15.88 7.29
C PRO A 135 -25.63 14.67 8.03
N ALA A 136 -26.78 14.87 8.67
CA ALA A 136 -27.48 13.86 9.49
C ALA A 136 -27.34 12.44 8.91
N PRO A 137 -27.27 11.40 9.76
CA PRO A 137 -26.91 10.04 9.34
C PRO A 137 -27.75 9.63 8.16
N VAL A 138 -27.09 9.53 7.01
CA VAL A 138 -27.68 8.82 5.86
C VAL A 138 -27.69 7.37 6.33
N GLU A 139 -28.86 6.79 6.46
CA GLU A 139 -28.99 5.37 6.75
C GLU A 139 -28.10 4.63 5.74
N PRO A 140 -27.25 3.68 6.20
CA PRO A 140 -26.40 2.95 5.29
C PRO A 140 -27.30 2.31 4.22
N LEU A 141 -27.03 2.64 2.98
CA LEU A 141 -27.73 2.05 1.83
C LEU A 141 -27.26 0.58 1.76
N THR A 142 -27.84 -0.25 2.60
CA THR A 142 -27.70 -1.70 2.51
C THR A 142 -28.57 -2.16 1.35
N VAL A 143 -27.96 -2.28 0.19
CA VAL A 143 -28.61 -2.95 -0.93
C VAL A 143 -28.50 -4.45 -0.67
N PRO A 144 -29.64 -5.19 -0.59
CA PRO A 144 -29.60 -6.63 -0.49
C PRO A 144 -28.76 -7.23 -1.63
N MET A 145 -27.99 -8.28 -1.33
CA MET A 145 -27.07 -8.90 -2.30
C MET A 145 -27.78 -9.44 -3.54
N ASP A 146 -29.07 -9.70 -3.45
CA ASP A 146 -29.93 -10.14 -4.55
C ASP A 146 -30.38 -9.00 -5.49
N GLU A 147 -30.31 -7.76 -5.03
CA GLU A 147 -30.62 -6.56 -5.83
C GLU A 147 -29.39 -5.97 -6.54
N LEU A 148 -28.17 -6.48 -6.27
CA LEU A 148 -26.98 -6.05 -6.97
C LEU A 148 -26.99 -6.55 -8.42
N PRO A 149 -26.55 -5.73 -9.40
CA PRO A 149 -26.35 -6.17 -10.77
C PRO A 149 -25.50 -7.44 -10.82
N THR A 150 -25.81 -8.34 -11.72
CA THR A 150 -25.18 -9.68 -11.80
C THR A 150 -23.66 -9.60 -12.06
N ASP A 151 -23.21 -8.53 -12.71
CA ASP A 151 -21.79 -8.23 -12.96
C ASP A 151 -21.00 -7.85 -11.69
N VAL A 152 -21.68 -7.42 -10.61
CA VAL A 152 -21.05 -7.09 -9.32
C VAL A 152 -21.09 -8.28 -8.34
N ARG A 153 -21.90 -9.32 -8.62
CA ARG A 153 -22.10 -10.48 -7.73
C ARG A 153 -20.98 -11.49 -7.81
N ASP A 154 -20.19 -11.50 -8.88
CA ASP A 154 -19.25 -12.57 -9.17
C ASP A 154 -17.79 -12.15 -8.93
N PHE A 155 -17.50 -11.71 -7.71
CA PHE A 155 -16.11 -11.53 -7.26
C PHE A 155 -15.39 -12.87 -6.95
N SER A 156 -16.08 -14.00 -7.02
CA SER A 156 -15.49 -15.31 -6.75
C SER A 156 -15.10 -16.08 -8.00
N ALA A 157 -15.50 -15.63 -9.18
CA ALA A 157 -15.07 -16.23 -10.43
C ALA A 157 -13.70 -15.65 -10.81
N THR A 158 -12.64 -16.26 -10.31
CA THR A 158 -11.41 -16.32 -11.08
C THR A 158 -11.82 -16.93 -12.42
N ASP A 159 -11.80 -16.14 -13.48
CA ASP A 159 -12.16 -16.60 -14.81
C ASP A 159 -11.42 -17.91 -15.08
N PRO A 160 -12.12 -19.06 -15.25
CA PRO A 160 -11.44 -20.33 -15.43
C PRO A 160 -10.54 -20.36 -16.66
N ASP A 161 -10.78 -19.48 -17.63
CA ASP A 161 -9.93 -19.29 -18.81
C ASP A 161 -8.59 -18.61 -18.46
N PHE A 162 -8.52 -17.86 -17.37
CA PHE A 162 -7.27 -17.23 -16.92
C PHE A 162 -6.23 -18.25 -16.42
N MET A 163 -6.67 -19.39 -15.89
CA MET A 163 -5.80 -20.46 -15.40
C MET A 163 -5.17 -21.30 -16.54
N HIS A 164 -5.69 -21.17 -17.78
CA HIS A 164 -5.25 -21.92 -18.95
C HIS A 164 -4.72 -21.06 -20.07
N MET A 165 -4.47 -19.78 -19.80
CA MET A 165 -3.87 -18.87 -20.80
C MET A 165 -2.44 -19.27 -21.13
N SER A 166 -2.17 -19.44 -22.42
CA SER A 166 -0.81 -19.64 -22.91
C SER A 166 -0.03 -18.31 -22.89
N ASP A 167 1.31 -18.38 -22.85
CA ASP A 167 2.17 -17.19 -22.96
C ASP A 167 1.83 -16.33 -24.18
N ALA A 168 1.42 -16.95 -25.29
CA ALA A 168 1.00 -16.26 -26.51
C ALA A 168 -0.33 -15.48 -26.33
N ASP A 169 -1.25 -15.97 -25.49
CA ASP A 169 -2.50 -15.29 -25.19
C ASP A 169 -2.26 -14.08 -24.28
N ILE A 170 -1.35 -14.22 -23.32
CA ILE A 170 -0.91 -13.13 -22.44
C ILE A 170 -0.24 -12.02 -23.25
N GLU A 171 0.68 -12.35 -24.16
CA GLU A 171 1.31 -11.35 -25.04
C GLU A 171 0.31 -10.63 -25.93
N ARG A 172 -0.71 -11.35 -26.44
CA ARG A 172 -1.79 -10.75 -27.24
C ARG A 172 -2.60 -9.74 -26.44
N GLN A 173 -3.00 -10.09 -25.22
CA GLN A 173 -3.73 -9.19 -24.33
C GLN A 173 -2.92 -7.95 -23.95
N ILE A 174 -1.62 -8.14 -23.65
CA ILE A 174 -0.71 -7.02 -23.39
C ILE A 174 -0.62 -6.08 -24.60
N ALA A 175 -0.58 -6.63 -25.82
CA ALA A 175 -0.54 -5.83 -27.04
C ALA A 175 -1.84 -5.04 -27.26
N GLU A 176 -2.99 -5.65 -26.96
CA GLU A 176 -4.30 -4.97 -27.03
C GLU A 176 -4.44 -3.83 -26.01
N ILE A 177 -4.01 -4.06 -24.75
CA ILE A 177 -3.99 -3.03 -23.71
C ILE A 177 -3.06 -1.87 -24.12
N LYS A 178 -1.86 -2.16 -24.63
CA LYS A 178 -0.94 -1.13 -25.11
C LYS A 178 -1.52 -0.33 -26.27
N LYS A 179 -2.27 -0.97 -27.17
CA LYS A 179 -2.96 -0.31 -28.28
C LYS A 179 -4.10 0.58 -27.79
N ALA A 180 -4.90 0.11 -26.82
CA ALA A 180 -5.97 0.89 -26.21
C ALA A 180 -5.43 2.13 -25.48
N LEU A 181 -4.34 2.00 -24.73
CA LEU A 181 -3.68 3.11 -24.03
C LEU A 181 -3.13 4.16 -25.02
N LYS A 182 -2.55 3.76 -26.16
CA LYS A 182 -2.10 4.71 -27.19
C LYS A 182 -3.23 5.51 -27.83
N ASN A 183 -4.45 4.94 -27.89
CA ASN A 183 -5.62 5.61 -28.45
C ASN A 183 -6.31 6.56 -27.45
N HIS A 184 -5.83 6.60 -26.18
CA HIS A 184 -6.35 7.45 -25.10
C HIS A 184 -5.41 8.59 -24.72
N GLU A 185 -4.51 9.04 -25.63
CA GLU A 185 -3.78 10.27 -25.39
C GLU A 185 -4.76 11.45 -25.24
N PRO A 186 -4.66 12.24 -24.16
CA PRO A 186 -5.56 13.37 -23.96
C PRO A 186 -5.29 14.42 -25.04
N VAL A 187 -6.36 14.82 -25.71
CA VAL A 187 -6.36 15.96 -26.64
C VAL A 187 -5.79 17.17 -25.89
N LYS A 188 -4.60 17.63 -26.25
CA LYS A 188 -4.01 18.88 -25.77
C LYS A 188 -4.97 20.02 -26.11
N LYS A 189 -5.53 20.64 -25.09
CA LYS A 189 -6.10 21.98 -25.17
C LYS A 189 -5.04 23.01 -24.86
#